data_cdb9a3c413ba0abc0aa8ed98c3da51b6
#
_entry.id   cdb9a3c413ba0abc0aa8ed98c3da51b6
#
_cell.length_a   1.000
_cell.length_b   1.000
_cell.length_c   1.000
_cell.angle_alpha   90.00
_cell.angle_beta   90.00
_cell.angle_gamma   90.00
#
_symmetry.space_group_name_H-M   'P 1'
#
loop_
_entity.id
_entity.type
_entity.pdbx_description
1 polymer ?
#
loop_
_entity_poly.entity_id
_entity_poly.type
_entity_poly.pdbx_seq_one_letter_code
_entity_poly.pdbx_strand_id
1 'polypeptide(L)'
;MFKKMKENKKKGFTLVELIVVLVILAILAALLIPALTGYIDKAKRKSIVAETRQVVMATQTLVDEAYAKKDEGSAITVNGDSGDVKVSDIISLADVKAEVKDITNVKIGITKGEGSSATTTKAGVVTELTYSTGGKTCTYYADVTGKTTSDGNYDVK
;
A
#
# COMPACT_ATOMS: atom_id res chain seq x y z
N MET A 1 -4.45 -51.51 57.12
CA MET A 1 -3.27 -51.09 56.37
C MET A 1 -3.59 -49.72 55.71
N PHE A 2 -3.31 -48.59 56.39
CA PHE A 2 -3.65 -47.25 55.93
C PHE A 2 -2.50 -46.68 55.11
N LYS A 3 -2.75 -46.48 53.82
CA LYS A 3 -1.79 -45.89 52.85
C LYS A 3 -1.74 -44.39 53.06
N LYS A 4 -0.65 -43.88 53.66
CA LYS A 4 -0.38 -42.45 53.84
C LYS A 4 -0.29 -41.78 52.50
N MET A 5 -1.29 -40.96 52.15
CA MET A 5 -1.24 -40.07 50.99
C MET A 5 -0.15 -39.00 51.23
N LYS A 6 0.88 -39.01 50.39
CA LYS A 6 1.92 -37.99 50.34
C LYS A 6 1.28 -36.69 49.83
N GLU A 7 1.08 -35.73 50.72
CA GLU A 7 0.74 -34.35 50.33
C GLU A 7 1.88 -33.78 49.49
N ASN A 8 1.67 -33.66 48.20
CA ASN A 8 2.53 -32.84 47.35
C ASN A 8 2.30 -31.36 47.72
N LYS A 9 3.16 -30.80 48.59
CA LYS A 9 3.24 -29.36 48.84
C LYS A 9 3.65 -28.70 47.52
N LYS A 10 2.67 -28.21 46.75
CA LYS A 10 2.90 -27.32 45.64
C LYS A 10 3.46 -26.01 46.23
N LYS A 11 4.76 -25.76 45.97
CA LYS A 11 5.37 -24.48 46.30
C LYS A 11 4.68 -23.40 45.48
N GLY A 12 3.91 -22.54 46.12
CA GLY A 12 3.30 -21.37 45.50
C GLY A 12 4.37 -20.25 45.31
N PHE A 13 4.18 -19.42 44.30
CA PHE A 13 4.99 -18.21 44.15
C PHE A 13 4.76 -17.23 45.29
N THR A 14 5.83 -16.56 45.71
CA THR A 14 5.72 -15.47 46.69
C THR A 14 5.20 -14.20 45.99
N LEU A 15 4.50 -13.33 46.73
CA LEU A 15 4.02 -12.03 46.22
C LEU A 15 5.21 -11.16 45.70
N VAL A 16 6.36 -11.23 46.36
CA VAL A 16 7.55 -10.49 45.97
C VAL A 16 8.09 -10.97 44.61
N GLU A 17 8.15 -12.28 44.35
CA GLU A 17 8.56 -12.83 43.06
C GLU A 17 7.66 -12.34 41.93
N LEU A 18 6.33 -12.28 42.14
CA LEU A 18 5.42 -11.75 41.12
C LEU A 18 5.65 -10.25 40.86
N ILE A 19 5.83 -9.44 41.92
CA ILE A 19 6.08 -8.00 41.77
C ILE A 19 7.37 -7.77 40.97
N VAL A 20 8.45 -8.46 41.32
CA VAL A 20 9.75 -8.29 40.62
C VAL A 20 9.65 -8.66 39.15
N VAL A 21 8.97 -9.75 38.80
CA VAL A 21 8.73 -10.14 37.41
C VAL A 21 7.91 -9.09 36.65
N LEU A 22 6.84 -8.56 37.26
CA LEU A 22 6.03 -7.51 36.66
C LEU A 22 6.82 -6.23 36.39
N VAL A 23 7.68 -5.82 37.34
CA VAL A 23 8.55 -4.64 37.16
C VAL A 23 9.54 -4.84 36.02
N ILE A 24 10.19 -6.01 35.94
CA ILE A 24 11.11 -6.31 34.83
C ILE A 24 10.38 -6.30 33.49
N LEU A 25 9.22 -6.92 33.41
CA LEU A 25 8.39 -6.91 32.19
C LEU A 25 7.96 -5.50 31.80
N ALA A 26 7.60 -4.66 32.75
CA ALA A 26 7.23 -3.27 32.49
C ALA A 26 8.40 -2.46 31.91
N ILE A 27 9.62 -2.63 32.45
CA ILE A 27 10.81 -1.94 31.94
C ILE A 27 11.14 -2.43 30.52
N LEU A 28 11.09 -3.73 30.26
CA LEU A 28 11.33 -4.30 28.92
C LEU A 28 10.26 -3.82 27.92
N ALA A 29 8.99 -3.80 28.30
CA ALA A 29 7.92 -3.31 27.45
C ALA A 29 8.09 -1.83 27.10
N ALA A 30 8.48 -1.00 28.08
CA ALA A 30 8.70 0.43 27.86
C ALA A 30 9.80 0.72 26.82
N LEU A 31 10.80 -0.13 26.70
CA LEU A 31 11.88 -0.01 25.72
C LEU A 31 11.49 -0.59 24.35
N LEU A 32 10.70 -1.67 24.32
CA LEU A 32 10.36 -2.37 23.08
C LEU A 32 9.22 -1.70 22.30
N ILE A 33 8.23 -1.11 22.99
CA ILE A 33 7.05 -0.53 22.32
C ILE A 33 7.41 0.57 21.31
N PRO A 34 8.26 1.59 21.65
CA PRO A 34 8.63 2.63 20.71
C PRO A 34 9.37 2.10 19.47
N ALA A 35 10.25 1.11 19.65
CA ALA A 35 10.97 0.50 18.55
C ALA A 35 10.02 -0.26 17.62
N LEU A 36 9.08 -1.02 18.18
CA LEU A 36 8.15 -1.85 17.42
C LEU A 36 7.17 -1.02 16.58
N THR A 37 6.68 0.11 17.11
CA THR A 37 5.77 1.00 16.36
C THR A 37 6.43 1.57 15.11
N GLY A 38 7.72 1.95 15.19
CA GLY A 38 8.49 2.43 14.03
C GLY A 38 8.66 1.36 12.95
N TYR A 39 8.89 0.10 13.33
CA TYR A 39 8.98 -1.02 12.38
C TYR A 39 7.63 -1.31 11.71
N ILE A 40 6.54 -1.26 12.45
CA ILE A 40 5.18 -1.48 11.92
C ILE A 40 4.84 -0.40 10.89
N ASP A 41 5.12 0.87 11.16
CA ASP A 41 4.86 1.95 10.20
C ASP A 41 5.68 1.79 8.93
N LYS A 42 6.96 1.45 9.05
CA LYS A 42 7.84 1.18 7.92
C LYS A 42 7.36 -0.02 7.09
N ALA A 43 6.87 -1.07 7.74
CA ALA A 43 6.30 -2.24 7.06
C ALA A 43 5.02 -1.87 6.30
N LYS A 44 4.12 -1.10 6.91
CA LYS A 44 2.89 -0.61 6.26
C LYS A 44 3.20 0.28 5.04
N ARG A 45 4.22 1.17 5.13
CA ARG A 45 4.65 1.98 4.00
C ARG A 45 5.15 1.13 2.83
N LYS A 46 5.95 0.10 3.11
CA LYS A 46 6.42 -0.83 2.06
C LYS A 46 5.29 -1.66 1.47
N SER A 47 4.31 -2.08 2.28
CA SER A 47 3.14 -2.82 1.81
C SER A 47 2.33 -2.01 0.81
N ILE A 48 1.97 -0.75 1.16
CA ILE A 48 1.18 0.08 0.25
C ILE A 48 1.93 0.41 -1.04
N VAL A 49 3.26 0.60 -0.99
CA VAL A 49 4.07 0.79 -2.22
C VAL A 49 4.01 -0.45 -3.11
N ALA A 50 4.09 -1.66 -2.53
CA ALA A 50 3.99 -2.91 -3.28
C ALA A 50 2.60 -3.08 -3.92
N GLU A 51 1.53 -2.84 -3.17
CA GLU A 51 0.16 -2.87 -3.68
C GLU A 51 -0.07 -1.80 -4.76
N THR A 52 0.40 -0.57 -4.55
CA THR A 52 0.31 0.50 -5.57
C THR A 52 1.02 0.10 -6.86
N ARG A 53 2.16 -0.59 -6.77
CA ARG A 53 2.88 -1.10 -7.94
C ARG A 53 2.03 -2.12 -8.72
N GLN A 54 1.35 -3.03 -8.02
CA GLN A 54 0.43 -3.98 -8.67
C GLN A 54 -0.72 -3.24 -9.37
N VAL A 55 -1.31 -2.24 -8.72
CA VAL A 55 -2.38 -1.41 -9.30
C VAL A 55 -1.89 -0.65 -10.53
N VAL A 56 -0.69 -0.05 -10.50
CA VAL A 56 -0.11 0.65 -11.66
C VAL A 56 0.13 -0.32 -12.82
N MET A 57 0.67 -1.50 -12.55
CA MET A 57 0.90 -2.52 -13.59
C MET A 57 -0.41 -3.02 -14.21
N ALA A 58 -1.43 -3.30 -13.39
CA ALA A 58 -2.75 -3.70 -13.86
C ALA A 58 -3.40 -2.58 -14.70
N THR A 59 -3.31 -1.34 -14.23
CA THR A 59 -3.81 -0.18 -14.96
C THR A 59 -3.10 -0.05 -16.32
N GLN A 60 -1.78 -0.16 -16.36
CA GLN A 60 -1.02 -0.08 -17.61
C GLN A 60 -1.43 -1.17 -18.59
N THR A 61 -1.59 -2.42 -18.12
CA THR A 61 -2.02 -3.53 -18.98
C THR A 61 -3.39 -3.25 -19.62
N LEU A 62 -4.37 -2.81 -18.83
CA LEU A 62 -5.71 -2.51 -19.35
C LEU A 62 -5.71 -1.27 -20.27
N VAL A 63 -4.87 -0.29 -19.97
CA VAL A 63 -4.68 0.89 -20.84
C VAL A 63 -4.08 0.48 -22.18
N ASP A 64 -3.08 -0.40 -22.19
CA ASP A 64 -2.46 -0.91 -23.43
C ASP A 64 -3.48 -1.69 -24.28
N GLU A 65 -4.32 -2.51 -23.64
CA GLU A 65 -5.42 -3.21 -24.32
C GLU A 65 -6.48 -2.26 -24.90
N ALA A 66 -6.84 -1.21 -24.16
CA ALA A 66 -7.77 -0.19 -24.61
C ALA A 66 -7.18 0.64 -25.76
N TYR A 67 -5.89 0.97 -25.66
CA TYR A 67 -5.17 1.73 -26.69
C TYR A 67 -5.08 0.96 -28.00
N ALA A 68 -4.85 -0.34 -27.94
CA ALA A 68 -4.80 -1.21 -29.14
C ALA A 68 -6.13 -1.29 -29.90
N LYS A 69 -7.25 -0.93 -29.26
CA LYS A 69 -8.60 -0.95 -29.87
C LYS A 69 -9.04 0.41 -30.41
N LYS A 70 -8.27 1.47 -30.17
CA LYS A 70 -8.58 2.85 -30.57
C LYS A 70 -7.68 3.33 -31.68
N ASP A 71 -8.13 4.37 -32.38
CA ASP A 71 -7.31 5.07 -33.35
C ASP A 71 -6.13 5.78 -32.69
N GLU A 72 -5.02 5.86 -33.39
CA GLU A 72 -3.78 6.48 -32.92
C GLU A 72 -4.03 7.94 -32.44
N GLY A 73 -3.54 8.27 -31.26
CA GLY A 73 -3.72 9.58 -30.65
C GLY A 73 -5.02 9.78 -29.87
N SER A 74 -5.92 8.80 -29.84
CA SER A 74 -7.14 8.89 -29.02
C SER A 74 -6.83 8.83 -27.54
N ALA A 75 -7.52 9.68 -26.76
CA ALA A 75 -7.40 9.64 -25.30
C ALA A 75 -8.03 8.37 -24.73
N ILE A 76 -7.36 7.77 -23.77
CA ILE A 76 -7.92 6.67 -22.96
C ILE A 76 -8.47 7.26 -21.65
N THR A 77 -9.73 6.93 -21.36
CA THR A 77 -10.40 7.35 -20.13
C THR A 77 -10.43 6.22 -19.12
N VAL A 78 -10.00 6.52 -17.90
CA VAL A 78 -10.14 5.60 -16.75
C VAL A 78 -11.18 6.17 -15.83
N ASN A 79 -12.26 5.44 -15.58
CA ASN A 79 -13.34 5.88 -14.70
C ASN A 79 -13.94 4.67 -13.96
N GLY A 80 -14.71 4.92 -12.90
CA GLY A 80 -15.30 3.90 -12.04
C GLY A 80 -15.92 2.73 -12.83
N ASP A 81 -16.99 2.98 -13.56
CA ASP A 81 -17.72 1.93 -14.28
C ASP A 81 -18.03 2.26 -15.76
N SER A 82 -17.59 3.42 -16.28
CA SER A 82 -18.00 3.91 -17.61
C SER A 82 -16.88 4.40 -18.52
N GLY A 83 -15.61 4.21 -18.14
CA GLY A 83 -14.43 4.56 -18.96
C GLY A 83 -14.06 3.45 -19.95
N ASP A 84 -13.06 3.73 -20.80
CA ASP A 84 -12.40 2.72 -21.63
C ASP A 84 -11.74 1.63 -20.78
N VAL A 85 -11.26 2.03 -19.61
CA VAL A 85 -10.74 1.17 -18.55
C VAL A 85 -11.55 1.42 -17.27
N LYS A 86 -12.12 0.38 -16.69
CA LYS A 86 -12.87 0.45 -15.45
C LYS A 86 -11.98 0.23 -14.25
N VAL A 87 -12.19 0.99 -13.19
CA VAL A 87 -11.44 0.82 -11.94
C VAL A 87 -11.72 -0.55 -11.31
N SER A 88 -12.93 -1.10 -11.46
CA SER A 88 -13.26 -2.45 -11.01
C SER A 88 -12.39 -3.53 -11.67
N ASP A 89 -12.08 -3.38 -12.95
CA ASP A 89 -11.24 -4.33 -13.67
C ASP A 89 -9.77 -4.20 -13.25
N ILE A 90 -9.32 -2.97 -12.96
CA ILE A 90 -7.99 -2.71 -12.39
C ILE A 90 -7.85 -3.44 -11.04
N ILE A 91 -8.83 -3.29 -10.14
CA ILE A 91 -8.82 -3.94 -8.81
C ILE A 91 -8.76 -5.47 -8.95
N SER A 92 -9.58 -6.01 -9.84
CA SER A 92 -9.63 -7.45 -10.11
C SER A 92 -8.30 -7.99 -10.65
N LEU A 93 -7.69 -7.27 -11.61
CA LEU A 93 -6.42 -7.68 -12.23
C LEU A 93 -5.22 -7.49 -11.28
N ALA A 94 -5.25 -6.45 -10.45
CA ALA A 94 -4.21 -6.19 -9.45
C ALA A 94 -4.25 -7.14 -8.25
N ASP A 95 -5.36 -7.87 -8.06
CA ASP A 95 -5.61 -8.76 -6.91
C ASP A 95 -5.39 -8.06 -5.55
N VAL A 96 -5.90 -6.82 -5.44
CA VAL A 96 -5.81 -6.03 -4.21
C VAL A 96 -7.17 -5.91 -3.54
N LYS A 97 -7.18 -5.81 -2.20
CA LYS A 97 -8.39 -5.54 -1.42
C LYS A 97 -8.69 -4.04 -1.44
N ALA A 98 -9.33 -3.57 -2.49
CA ALA A 98 -9.66 -2.16 -2.68
C ALA A 98 -11.11 -1.98 -3.12
N GLU A 99 -11.65 -0.79 -2.88
CA GLU A 99 -12.90 -0.32 -3.48
C GLU A 99 -12.59 0.67 -4.61
N VAL A 100 -13.56 0.91 -5.49
CA VAL A 100 -13.39 1.85 -6.63
C VAL A 100 -12.92 3.24 -6.17
N LYS A 101 -13.36 3.70 -5.00
CA LYS A 101 -12.96 4.98 -4.40
C LYS A 101 -11.50 5.04 -3.94
N ASP A 102 -10.84 3.91 -3.77
CA ASP A 102 -9.45 3.82 -3.26
C ASP A 102 -8.41 4.05 -4.36
N ILE A 103 -8.84 3.98 -5.64
CA ILE A 103 -8.00 4.29 -6.79
C ILE A 103 -8.48 5.60 -7.41
N THR A 104 -7.64 6.62 -7.35
CA THR A 104 -7.97 7.98 -7.80
C THR A 104 -6.82 8.60 -8.60
N ASN A 105 -7.07 9.76 -9.20
CA ASN A 105 -6.06 10.55 -9.93
C ASN A 105 -5.31 9.75 -11.02
N VAL A 106 -6.00 8.81 -11.68
CA VAL A 106 -5.37 8.07 -12.77
C VAL A 106 -5.23 8.98 -13.98
N LYS A 107 -3.97 9.28 -14.35
CA LYS A 107 -3.63 10.11 -15.50
C LYS A 107 -2.87 9.29 -16.53
N ILE A 108 -3.36 9.32 -17.77
CA ILE A 108 -2.73 8.66 -18.90
C ILE A 108 -2.10 9.73 -19.78
N GLY A 109 -0.87 9.50 -20.21
CA GLY A 109 -0.20 10.36 -21.18
C GLY A 109 -0.91 10.31 -22.52
N ILE A 110 -1.07 11.48 -23.16
CA ILE A 110 -1.58 11.64 -24.52
C ILE A 110 -0.49 12.27 -25.37
N THR A 111 -0.29 11.78 -26.59
CA THR A 111 0.50 12.52 -27.60
C THR A 111 -0.31 13.75 -28.01
N LYS A 112 0.16 14.93 -27.66
CA LYS A 112 -0.39 16.16 -28.19
C LYS A 112 0.12 16.34 -29.61
N GLY A 113 -0.78 16.43 -30.59
CA GLY A 113 -0.46 16.81 -31.95
C GLY A 113 0.22 18.19 -31.97
N GLU A 114 0.98 18.46 -33.02
CA GLU A 114 1.81 19.63 -33.26
C GLU A 114 1.15 20.95 -32.84
N GLY A 115 1.82 21.68 -31.96
CA GLY A 115 1.52 23.11 -31.77
C GLY A 115 1.56 23.69 -30.38
N SER A 116 1.96 23.04 -29.31
CA SER A 116 2.13 23.71 -28.02
C SER A 116 3.06 22.95 -27.07
N SER A 117 4.12 23.64 -26.67
CA SER A 117 5.07 23.34 -25.59
C SER A 117 5.14 21.88 -25.14
N ALA A 118 6.13 21.17 -25.68
CA ALA A 118 6.30 19.74 -25.52
C ALA A 118 6.57 19.33 -24.09
N THR A 119 5.54 18.89 -23.41
CA THR A 119 5.73 17.91 -22.33
C THR A 119 5.61 16.54 -22.99
N THR A 120 6.73 15.88 -23.17
CA THR A 120 6.84 14.55 -23.84
C THR A 120 6.24 13.48 -22.95
N THR A 121 4.93 13.41 -22.85
CA THR A 121 4.24 12.32 -22.18
C THR A 121 3.94 11.28 -23.25
N LYS A 122 4.51 10.09 -23.14
CA LYS A 122 4.23 8.98 -24.06
C LYS A 122 2.73 8.66 -24.01
N ALA A 123 2.09 8.61 -25.18
CA ALA A 123 0.68 8.20 -25.28
C ALA A 123 0.48 6.79 -24.70
N GLY A 124 -0.63 6.60 -24.01
CA GLY A 124 -0.99 5.30 -23.44
C GLY A 124 -0.20 4.91 -22.19
N VAL A 125 0.66 5.77 -21.65
CA VAL A 125 1.42 5.47 -20.42
C VAL A 125 0.73 6.06 -19.20
N VAL A 126 0.60 5.27 -18.13
CA VAL A 126 0.12 5.75 -16.83
C VAL A 126 1.16 6.71 -16.24
N THR A 127 0.81 7.98 -16.08
CA THR A 127 1.73 9.03 -15.62
C THR A 127 1.58 9.34 -14.13
N GLU A 128 0.40 9.20 -13.59
CA GLU A 128 0.09 9.41 -12.18
C GLU A 128 -1.05 8.49 -11.77
N LEU A 129 -0.98 7.94 -10.56
CA LEU A 129 -2.04 7.13 -9.97
C LEU A 129 -1.96 7.22 -8.45
N THR A 130 -3.10 7.39 -7.79
CA THR A 130 -3.19 7.39 -6.33
C THR A 130 -3.98 6.19 -5.86
N TYR A 131 -3.42 5.45 -4.93
CA TYR A 131 -4.03 4.30 -4.26
C TYR A 131 -4.05 4.51 -2.76
N SER A 132 -5.18 4.18 -2.12
CA SER A 132 -5.40 4.35 -0.69
C SER A 132 -5.81 3.02 -0.06
N THR A 133 -5.15 2.63 1.03
CA THR A 133 -5.51 1.44 1.82
C THR A 133 -5.00 1.58 3.25
N GLY A 134 -5.73 1.00 4.20
CA GLY A 134 -5.30 0.95 5.60
C GLY A 134 -5.02 2.31 6.25
N GLY A 135 -5.70 3.38 5.81
CA GLY A 135 -5.51 4.74 6.30
C GLY A 135 -4.24 5.44 5.78
N LYS A 136 -3.56 4.87 4.81
CA LYS A 136 -2.43 5.49 4.08
C LYS A 136 -2.79 5.68 2.62
N THR A 137 -2.16 6.67 2.01
CA THR A 137 -2.29 6.98 0.59
C THR A 137 -0.93 6.91 -0.07
N CYS A 138 -0.84 6.26 -1.21
CA CYS A 138 0.37 6.18 -2.01
C CYS A 138 0.10 6.72 -3.42
N THR A 139 0.88 7.68 -3.87
CA THR A 139 0.78 8.24 -5.22
C THR A 139 2.02 7.84 -6.01
N TYR A 140 1.76 7.24 -7.16
CA TYR A 140 2.78 6.92 -8.17
C TYR A 140 2.94 8.09 -9.13
N TYR A 141 4.18 8.37 -9.50
CA TYR A 141 4.57 9.32 -10.55
C TYR A 141 5.52 8.65 -11.53
N ALA A 142 5.19 8.63 -12.81
CA ALA A 142 6.10 8.15 -13.86
C ALA A 142 7.33 9.07 -14.02
N ASP A 143 7.12 10.39 -13.84
CA ASP A 143 8.17 11.41 -13.80
C ASP A 143 8.17 12.10 -12.42
N VAL A 144 9.28 11.98 -11.72
CA VAL A 144 9.49 12.56 -10.38
C VAL A 144 10.11 13.94 -10.40
N THR A 145 10.34 14.53 -11.57
CA THR A 145 10.92 15.87 -11.71
C THR A 145 10.04 16.92 -11.01
N GLY A 146 10.60 17.60 -10.02
CA GLY A 146 9.88 18.58 -9.20
C GLY A 146 8.87 17.98 -8.22
N LYS A 147 8.88 16.67 -7.99
CA LYS A 147 8.04 15.98 -7.01
C LYS A 147 8.85 15.61 -5.77
N THR A 148 8.21 15.69 -4.61
CA THR A 148 8.76 15.13 -3.37
C THR A 148 8.18 13.74 -3.22
N THR A 149 9.04 12.71 -3.29
CA THR A 149 8.63 11.32 -3.14
C THR A 149 9.36 10.69 -1.97
N SER A 150 8.70 9.73 -1.32
CA SER A 150 9.24 9.03 -0.14
C SER A 150 9.95 7.72 -0.48
N ASP A 151 9.68 7.14 -1.65
CA ASP A 151 10.25 5.86 -2.10
C ASP A 151 10.31 5.79 -3.65
N GLY A 152 11.36 6.36 -4.24
CA GLY A 152 11.54 6.41 -5.69
C GLY A 152 10.39 7.14 -6.39
N ASN A 153 9.63 6.42 -7.22
CA ASN A 153 8.47 6.94 -7.95
C ASN A 153 7.19 7.02 -7.10
N TYR A 154 7.27 6.73 -5.79
CA TYR A 154 6.11 6.63 -4.90
C TYR A 154 6.21 7.63 -3.75
N ASP A 155 5.11 8.33 -3.49
CA ASP A 155 4.94 9.20 -2.32
C ASP A 155 3.87 8.61 -1.39
N VAL A 156 4.25 8.29 -0.15
CA VAL A 156 3.36 7.69 0.86
C VAL A 156 3.06 8.70 1.96
N LYS A 157 1.78 8.94 2.18
CA LYS A 157 1.23 9.83 3.23
C LYS A 157 0.34 9.08 4.20
#